data_2d83b7ce959ec38479a6de1474ff9285
#
_entry.id   2d83b7ce959ec38479a6de1474ff9285
#
_cell.length_a   1.000
_cell.length_b   1.000
_cell.length_c   1.000
_cell.angle_alpha   90.00
_cell.angle_beta   90.00
_cell.angle_gamma   90.00
#
_symmetry.space_group_name_H-M   'P 1'
#
loop_
_entity.id
_entity.type
_entity.pdbx_description
1 polymer ?
#
loop_
_entity_poly.entity_id
_entity_poly.type
_entity_poly.pdbx_seq_one_letter_code
_entity_poly.pdbx_strand_id
1 'polypeptide(L)'
;MSPSPRQRSTSHRKPLPTVTWRQGVHLVGSALWCDALRAHGLCFVSSVRAIPRARKRAGTLLTTQTTLSLLSALHRAPEGAQLLSPLRRPFFWGSLRLELFANSDLPGSASLWVKLPSEERVIVAGQPSEQSSELLEPLQLRQAETLVIAAPWAPLHQELPTLDEMAHSVRSERALAQAMGVPLLVRCSSVVKLAELVGTLDLGPLKLHVDLHRAWQWCQSLPRFPKLHSVSARTVAPGEVLWWPHAAPPPKLPVTPRELHLADGLSRAGLVRYARASGVRQVYLTAGFSSEVAAALSAHKISAAPLGPPQQLALFGELAAP
;
A
#
# COMPACT_ATOMS: atom_id res chain seq x y z
N MET A 1 -31.64 -0.18 -62.05
CA MET A 1 -31.65 -0.57 -60.63
C MET A 1 -30.22 -0.55 -60.15
N SER A 2 -29.80 0.49 -59.46
CA SER A 2 -28.45 0.63 -58.92
C SER A 2 -28.39 0.03 -57.51
N PRO A 3 -27.34 -0.71 -57.15
CA PRO A 3 -27.24 -1.31 -55.81
C PRO A 3 -26.84 -0.24 -54.79
N SER A 4 -27.58 -0.22 -53.66
CA SER A 4 -27.37 0.64 -52.50
C SER A 4 -26.03 0.32 -51.81
N PRO A 5 -25.25 1.32 -51.32
CA PRO A 5 -23.99 1.07 -50.65
C PRO A 5 -24.22 0.49 -49.24
N ARG A 6 -23.66 -0.70 -48.97
CA ARG A 6 -23.61 -1.31 -47.65
C ARG A 6 -22.85 -0.40 -46.70
N GLN A 7 -23.54 0.14 -45.71
CA GLN A 7 -22.93 0.79 -44.53
C GLN A 7 -22.03 -0.22 -43.79
N ARG A 8 -20.73 0.04 -43.80
CA ARG A 8 -19.79 -0.67 -42.93
C ARG A 8 -20.04 -0.23 -41.48
N SER A 9 -20.55 -1.12 -40.66
CA SER A 9 -20.62 -0.91 -39.23
C SER A 9 -19.19 -0.80 -38.68
N THR A 10 -18.79 0.41 -38.29
CA THR A 10 -17.57 0.62 -37.49
C THR A 10 -17.81 0.02 -36.13
N SER A 11 -17.32 -1.22 -35.91
CA SER A 11 -17.27 -1.78 -34.58
C SER A 11 -16.39 -0.86 -33.73
N HIS A 12 -16.99 -0.13 -32.79
CA HIS A 12 -16.27 0.61 -31.77
C HIS A 12 -15.51 -0.42 -30.91
N ARG A 13 -14.26 -0.71 -31.29
CA ARG A 13 -13.33 -1.42 -30.41
C ARG A 13 -13.20 -0.59 -29.14
N LYS A 14 -13.66 -1.16 -28.02
CA LYS A 14 -13.45 -0.57 -26.71
C LYS A 14 -11.95 -0.29 -26.55
N PRO A 15 -11.53 0.93 -26.20
CA PRO A 15 -10.11 1.22 -26.05
C PRO A 15 -9.47 0.24 -25.07
N LEU A 16 -8.28 -0.25 -25.39
CA LEU A 16 -7.54 -1.16 -24.52
C LEU A 16 -7.27 -0.45 -23.19
N PRO A 17 -7.41 -1.16 -22.05
CA PRO A 17 -7.14 -0.56 -20.75
C PRO A 17 -5.65 -0.17 -20.67
N THR A 18 -5.37 1.01 -20.12
CA THR A 18 -4.01 1.53 -19.94
C THR A 18 -3.16 0.68 -18.97
N VAL A 19 -3.83 -0.02 -18.04
CA VAL A 19 -3.20 -0.87 -17.04
C VAL A 19 -3.85 -2.25 -17.00
N THR A 20 -3.05 -3.28 -16.70
CA THR A 20 -3.52 -4.66 -16.53
C THR A 20 -2.82 -5.29 -15.30
N TRP A 21 -3.42 -6.38 -14.79
CA TRP A 21 -2.78 -7.19 -13.75
C TRP A 21 -2.03 -8.37 -14.36
N ARG A 22 -0.73 -8.44 -14.09
CA ARG A 22 0.14 -9.57 -14.49
C ARG A 22 1.09 -9.94 -13.34
N GLN A 23 0.56 -10.46 -12.23
CA GLN A 23 1.29 -10.67 -10.97
C GLN A 23 1.86 -9.38 -10.36
N GLY A 24 1.19 -8.29 -10.59
CA GLY A 24 1.47 -6.90 -10.29
C GLY A 24 0.87 -6.01 -11.35
N VAL A 25 0.96 -4.72 -11.18
CA VAL A 25 0.45 -3.72 -12.13
C VAL A 25 1.38 -3.66 -13.33
N HIS A 26 0.84 -3.78 -14.54
CA HIS A 26 1.58 -3.64 -15.79
C HIS A 26 0.96 -2.52 -16.65
N LEU A 27 1.77 -1.57 -17.10
CA LEU A 27 1.35 -0.53 -18.03
C LEU A 27 1.37 -1.11 -19.45
N VAL A 28 0.20 -1.18 -20.08
CA VAL A 28 0.03 -1.81 -21.39
C VAL A 28 0.83 -1.06 -22.47
N GLY A 29 1.48 -1.81 -23.34
CA GLY A 29 2.32 -1.24 -24.40
C GLY A 29 3.70 -0.77 -23.95
N SER A 30 4.08 -1.05 -22.69
CA SER A 30 5.39 -0.70 -22.14
C SER A 30 6.08 -1.87 -21.46
N ALA A 31 7.37 -1.72 -21.13
CA ALA A 31 8.13 -2.64 -20.30
C ALA A 31 8.13 -2.22 -18.81
N LEU A 32 7.12 -1.44 -18.37
CA LEU A 32 7.01 -0.95 -17.00
C LEU A 32 6.01 -1.77 -16.19
N TRP A 33 6.50 -2.25 -15.06
CA TRP A 33 5.77 -3.01 -14.06
C TRP A 33 5.81 -2.25 -12.74
N CYS A 34 4.78 -2.39 -11.91
CA CYS A 34 4.75 -1.76 -10.60
C CYS A 34 4.28 -2.77 -9.57
N ASP A 35 4.99 -2.82 -8.44
CA ASP A 35 4.75 -3.70 -7.30
C ASP A 35 4.55 -5.18 -7.71
N ALA A 36 5.25 -5.59 -8.78
CA ALA A 36 5.11 -6.92 -9.35
C ALA A 36 6.02 -7.94 -8.66
N LEU A 37 5.51 -9.14 -8.46
CA LEU A 37 6.30 -10.25 -7.90
C LEU A 37 7.30 -10.81 -8.91
N ARG A 38 6.96 -10.77 -10.19
CA ARG A 38 7.81 -11.14 -11.32
C ARG A 38 7.70 -10.03 -12.36
N ALA A 39 8.81 -9.42 -12.69
CA ALA A 39 8.86 -8.35 -13.68
C ALA A 39 9.98 -8.63 -14.68
N HIS A 40 9.72 -8.31 -15.96
CA HIS A 40 10.68 -8.28 -17.04
C HIS A 40 10.76 -6.83 -17.50
N GLY A 41 11.93 -6.23 -17.53
CA GLY A 41 12.12 -4.82 -17.85
C GLY A 41 12.24 -3.94 -16.60
N LEU A 42 11.57 -2.80 -16.54
CA LEU A 42 11.59 -1.90 -15.39
C LEU A 42 10.48 -2.26 -14.40
N CYS A 43 10.82 -2.48 -13.14
CA CYS A 43 9.86 -2.74 -12.07
C CYS A 43 9.94 -1.66 -11.00
N PHE A 44 8.97 -0.77 -10.96
CA PHE A 44 8.79 0.16 -9.85
C PHE A 44 8.32 -0.57 -8.60
N VAL A 45 8.92 -0.22 -7.46
CA VAL A 45 8.54 -0.70 -6.13
C VAL A 45 8.21 0.51 -5.26
N SER A 46 6.94 0.62 -4.89
CA SER A 46 6.38 1.77 -4.19
C SER A 46 6.85 1.87 -2.74
N SER A 47 7.00 0.74 -2.06
CA SER A 47 7.45 0.67 -0.67
C SER A 47 7.95 -0.73 -0.31
N VAL A 48 8.50 -0.89 0.89
CA VAL A 48 8.91 -2.21 1.41
C VAL A 48 7.75 -3.19 1.59
N ARG A 49 6.51 -2.71 1.63
CA ARG A 49 5.30 -3.56 1.70
C ARG A 49 5.07 -4.34 0.41
N ALA A 50 5.46 -3.77 -0.73
CA ALA A 50 5.31 -4.39 -2.04
C ALA A 50 6.22 -5.62 -2.25
N ILE A 51 7.27 -5.77 -1.43
CA ILE A 51 8.19 -6.91 -1.48
C ILE A 51 8.15 -7.66 -0.14
N PRO A 52 7.25 -8.63 0.02
CA PRO A 52 7.11 -9.38 1.27
C PRO A 52 8.29 -10.32 1.55
N ARG A 53 9.05 -10.73 0.53
CA ARG A 53 10.22 -11.61 0.63
C ARG A 53 11.27 -11.26 -0.41
N ALA A 54 12.56 -11.46 -0.05
CA ALA A 54 13.66 -11.37 -1.02
C ALA A 54 13.44 -12.36 -2.18
N ARG A 55 13.62 -11.90 -3.39
CA ARG A 55 13.49 -12.73 -4.61
C ARG A 55 14.50 -12.29 -5.66
N LYS A 56 15.00 -13.26 -6.43
CA LYS A 56 15.67 -12.96 -7.70
C LYS A 56 14.65 -12.35 -8.65
N ARG A 57 14.97 -11.18 -9.21
CA ARG A 57 14.13 -10.49 -10.19
C ARG A 57 14.82 -10.46 -11.53
N ALA A 58 14.06 -10.79 -12.57
CA ALA A 58 14.47 -10.43 -13.92
C ALA A 58 14.07 -8.97 -14.16
N GLY A 59 15.01 -8.17 -14.70
CA GLY A 59 14.79 -6.75 -14.98
C GLY A 59 15.41 -5.79 -13.94
N THR A 60 15.17 -4.50 -14.15
CA THR A 60 15.73 -3.41 -13.35
C THR A 60 14.73 -2.97 -12.28
N LEU A 61 15.15 -2.93 -11.02
CA LEU A 61 14.35 -2.36 -9.93
C LEU A 61 14.41 -0.83 -9.98
N LEU A 62 13.24 -0.17 -10.04
CA LEU A 62 13.10 1.27 -9.83
C LEU A 62 12.54 1.54 -8.44
N THR A 63 13.25 2.30 -7.62
CA THR A 63 12.76 2.73 -6.30
C THR A 63 13.60 3.90 -5.77
N THR A 64 13.32 4.37 -4.53
CA THR A 64 14.17 5.34 -3.85
C THR A 64 15.33 4.66 -3.12
N GLN A 65 16.42 5.40 -2.89
CA GLN A 65 17.56 4.92 -2.08
C GLN A 65 17.12 4.49 -0.68
N THR A 66 16.22 5.24 -0.05
CA THR A 66 15.71 4.97 1.29
C THR A 66 14.90 3.67 1.34
N THR A 67 14.00 3.45 0.37
CA THR A 67 13.25 2.18 0.26
C THR A 67 14.19 0.99 0.08
N LEU A 68 15.21 1.11 -0.80
CA LEU A 68 16.18 0.03 -0.99
C LEU A 68 16.97 -0.27 0.30
N SER A 69 17.41 0.76 1.01
CA SER A 69 18.13 0.61 2.28
C SER A 69 17.29 -0.08 3.34
N LEU A 70 16.00 0.28 3.45
CA LEU A 70 15.07 -0.38 4.36
C LEU A 70 14.77 -1.83 3.92
N LEU A 71 14.64 -2.11 2.63
CA LEU A 71 14.53 -3.48 2.10
C LEU A 71 15.76 -4.33 2.49
N SER A 72 16.96 -3.75 2.44
CA SER A 72 18.19 -4.43 2.85
C SER A 72 18.18 -4.74 4.34
N ALA A 73 17.77 -3.81 5.18
CA ALA A 73 17.62 -4.03 6.63
C ALA A 73 16.59 -5.12 6.96
N LEU A 74 15.55 -5.27 6.13
CA LEU A 74 14.55 -6.33 6.26
C LEU A 74 14.99 -7.67 5.64
N HIS A 75 16.19 -7.77 5.07
CA HIS A 75 16.67 -8.91 4.28
C HIS A 75 15.72 -9.25 3.10
N ARG A 76 15.17 -8.23 2.45
CA ARG A 76 14.23 -8.34 1.33
C ARG A 76 14.70 -7.63 0.06
N ALA A 77 15.90 -7.02 0.09
CA ALA A 77 16.47 -6.37 -1.09
C ALA A 77 16.58 -7.39 -2.23
N PRO A 78 16.01 -7.11 -3.41
CA PRO A 78 16.13 -8.00 -4.55
C PRO A 78 17.54 -7.94 -5.13
N GLU A 79 18.02 -9.07 -5.62
CA GLU A 79 19.22 -9.13 -6.45
C GLU A 79 18.93 -8.59 -7.87
N GLY A 80 19.90 -7.98 -8.52
CA GLY A 80 19.83 -7.52 -9.91
C GLY A 80 20.10 -6.02 -10.08
N ALA A 81 19.85 -5.52 -11.28
CA ALA A 81 20.07 -4.12 -11.63
C ALA A 81 19.10 -3.21 -10.86
N GLN A 82 19.62 -2.06 -10.44
CA GLN A 82 18.87 -1.08 -9.65
C GLN A 82 18.97 0.29 -10.29
N LEU A 83 17.82 0.95 -10.45
CA LEU A 83 17.69 2.34 -10.85
C LEU A 83 17.13 3.13 -9.67
N LEU A 84 18.00 3.87 -8.99
CA LEU A 84 17.60 4.67 -7.84
C LEU A 84 17.26 6.08 -8.30
N SER A 85 16.04 6.50 -8.08
CA SER A 85 15.59 7.84 -8.45
C SER A 85 15.22 8.64 -7.20
N PRO A 86 15.72 9.87 -7.07
CA PRO A 86 15.26 10.79 -6.05
C PRO A 86 13.82 11.24 -6.33
N LEU A 87 13.13 11.67 -5.30
CA LEU A 87 11.79 12.24 -5.44
C LEU A 87 11.84 13.58 -6.23
N ARG A 88 10.77 13.87 -6.96
CA ARG A 88 10.56 15.14 -7.68
C ARG A 88 11.58 15.43 -8.81
N ARG A 89 12.26 14.40 -9.28
CA ARG A 89 13.15 14.52 -10.45
C ARG A 89 12.62 13.67 -11.59
N PRO A 90 12.06 14.29 -12.65
CA PRO A 90 11.61 13.56 -13.82
C PRO A 90 12.80 13.01 -14.60
N PHE A 91 12.63 11.82 -15.17
CA PHE A 91 13.59 11.18 -16.04
C PHE A 91 12.87 10.39 -17.15
N PHE A 92 13.63 9.91 -18.14
CA PHE A 92 13.08 9.10 -19.22
C PHE A 92 13.57 7.65 -19.11
N TRP A 93 12.64 6.73 -19.40
CA TRP A 93 12.95 5.32 -19.63
C TRP A 93 12.31 4.87 -20.94
N GLY A 94 13.14 4.76 -21.99
CA GLY A 94 12.63 4.64 -23.36
C GLY A 94 11.76 5.84 -23.73
N SER A 95 10.55 5.59 -24.17
CA SER A 95 9.57 6.62 -24.51
C SER A 95 8.71 7.12 -23.34
N LEU A 96 8.90 6.57 -22.14
CA LEU A 96 8.16 6.96 -20.94
C LEU A 96 8.86 8.12 -20.23
N ARG A 97 8.11 9.13 -19.80
CA ARG A 97 8.60 10.12 -18.82
C ARG A 97 8.08 9.73 -17.44
N LEU A 98 8.99 9.58 -16.49
CA LEU A 98 8.75 9.05 -15.15
C LEU A 98 9.13 10.08 -14.09
N GLU A 99 8.41 10.10 -12.97
CA GLU A 99 8.75 10.89 -11.79
C GLU A 99 8.29 10.16 -10.53
N LEU A 100 9.18 10.03 -9.53
CA LEU A 100 8.82 9.57 -8.19
C LEU A 100 8.44 10.76 -7.31
N PHE A 101 7.39 10.60 -6.50
CA PHE A 101 6.95 11.61 -5.54
C PHE A 101 6.47 10.96 -4.24
N ALA A 102 6.52 11.71 -3.12
CA ALA A 102 6.25 11.17 -1.80
C ALA A 102 4.79 10.71 -1.65
N ASN A 103 4.58 9.53 -1.05
CA ASN A 103 3.25 9.00 -0.76
C ASN A 103 2.95 8.88 0.76
N SER A 104 3.86 9.31 1.63
CA SER A 104 3.67 9.41 3.08
C SER A 104 3.29 8.10 3.80
N ASP A 105 3.67 6.93 3.23
CA ASP A 105 3.37 5.63 3.85
C ASP A 105 4.47 5.18 4.84
N LEU A 106 5.69 5.05 4.34
CA LEU A 106 6.88 4.60 5.08
C LEU A 106 8.11 5.40 4.63
N PRO A 107 9.22 5.39 5.38
CA PRO A 107 10.44 6.06 4.94
C PRO A 107 10.86 5.63 3.55
N GLY A 108 10.99 6.60 2.66
CA GLY A 108 11.38 6.40 1.27
C GLY A 108 10.28 5.88 0.34
N SER A 109 9.10 5.55 0.83
CA SER A 109 7.99 5.13 -0.02
C SER A 109 7.59 6.24 -1.00
N ALA A 110 7.22 5.83 -2.21
CA ALA A 110 6.92 6.74 -3.30
C ALA A 110 5.72 6.27 -4.13
N SER A 111 5.06 7.23 -4.75
CA SER A 111 4.19 7.02 -5.90
C SER A 111 4.99 7.28 -7.18
N LEU A 112 4.60 6.63 -8.26
CA LEU A 112 5.16 6.83 -9.59
C LEU A 112 4.15 7.54 -10.49
N TRP A 113 4.56 8.69 -11.05
CA TRP A 113 3.87 9.35 -12.13
C TRP A 113 4.51 8.96 -13.46
N VAL A 114 3.67 8.61 -14.42
CA VAL A 114 4.09 8.16 -15.76
C VAL A 114 3.35 8.96 -16.81
N LYS A 115 4.07 9.55 -17.77
CA LYS A 115 3.50 10.06 -19.00
C LYS A 115 3.82 9.11 -20.14
N LEU A 116 2.79 8.58 -20.76
CA LEU A 116 2.86 7.63 -21.88
C LEU A 116 3.12 8.37 -23.21
N PRO A 117 3.58 7.67 -24.27
CA PRO A 117 3.69 8.24 -25.61
C PRO A 117 2.35 8.75 -26.19
N SER A 118 1.23 8.23 -25.70
CA SER A 118 -0.12 8.69 -26.02
C SER A 118 -0.50 10.01 -25.34
N GLU A 119 0.40 10.66 -24.61
CA GLU A 119 0.18 11.82 -23.74
C GLU A 119 -0.65 11.52 -22.48
N GLU A 120 -1.25 10.34 -22.34
CA GLU A 120 -1.96 9.92 -21.13
C GLU A 120 -1.02 9.85 -19.94
N ARG A 121 -1.50 10.30 -18.79
CA ARG A 121 -0.76 10.30 -17.53
C ARG A 121 -1.38 9.30 -16.57
N VAL A 122 -0.53 8.50 -15.96
CA VAL A 122 -0.93 7.46 -15.01
C VAL A 122 -0.18 7.69 -13.69
N ILE A 123 -0.88 7.58 -12.57
CA ILE A 123 -0.28 7.49 -11.24
C ILE A 123 -0.38 6.05 -10.75
N VAL A 124 0.73 5.49 -10.31
CA VAL A 124 0.76 4.26 -9.51
C VAL A 124 1.18 4.65 -8.10
N ALA A 125 0.19 4.74 -7.20
CA ALA A 125 0.37 5.36 -5.90
C ALA A 125 0.92 4.41 -4.81
N GLY A 126 0.87 3.09 -5.04
CA GLY A 126 1.10 2.13 -3.96
C GLY A 126 0.00 2.22 -2.91
N GLN A 127 0.37 2.29 -1.65
CA GLN A 127 -0.54 2.52 -0.53
C GLN A 127 -0.19 3.87 0.14
N PRO A 128 -0.69 5.01 -0.36
CA PRO A 128 -0.41 6.31 0.25
C PRO A 128 -1.12 6.46 1.60
N SER A 129 -0.60 7.35 2.47
CA SER A 129 -1.23 7.71 3.73
C SER A 129 -1.72 9.15 3.70
N GLU A 130 -2.97 9.37 4.15
CA GLU A 130 -3.54 10.71 4.32
C GLU A 130 -3.16 11.35 5.66
N GLN A 131 -2.71 10.55 6.61
CA GLN A 131 -2.28 11.05 7.91
C GLN A 131 -0.87 11.63 7.77
N SER A 132 -0.74 12.91 8.08
CA SER A 132 0.57 13.58 8.11
C SER A 132 1.42 13.03 9.25
N SER A 133 2.73 12.98 9.01
CA SER A 133 3.72 12.59 10.01
C SER A 133 4.94 13.51 9.91
N GLU A 134 5.45 13.98 11.04
CA GLU A 134 6.71 14.72 11.06
C GLU A 134 7.95 13.86 10.74
N LEU A 135 7.78 12.55 10.74
CA LEU A 135 8.82 11.55 10.44
C LEU A 135 8.95 11.27 8.94
N LEU A 136 8.01 11.75 8.12
CA LEU A 136 7.93 11.46 6.68
C LEU A 136 7.82 12.74 5.85
N GLU A 137 8.17 12.63 4.58
CA GLU A 137 7.77 13.67 3.62
C GLU A 137 6.24 13.65 3.46
N PRO A 138 5.59 14.83 3.43
CA PRO A 138 4.14 14.91 3.28
C PRO A 138 3.68 14.32 1.96
N LEU A 139 2.45 13.80 1.96
CA LEU A 139 1.78 13.28 0.76
C LEU A 139 1.77 14.35 -0.34
N GLN A 140 2.30 13.99 -1.51
CA GLN A 140 2.30 14.85 -2.68
C GLN A 140 1.27 14.37 -3.70
N LEU A 141 0.79 15.28 -4.52
CA LEU A 141 -0.19 15.01 -5.56
C LEU A 141 0.37 15.36 -6.94
N ARG A 142 -0.10 14.67 -7.96
CA ARG A 142 0.18 14.94 -9.38
C ARG A 142 -1.13 14.82 -10.17
N GLN A 143 -1.21 15.53 -11.28
CA GLN A 143 -2.36 15.44 -12.20
C GLN A 143 -2.20 14.26 -13.14
N ALA A 144 -3.27 13.46 -13.30
CA ALA A 144 -3.29 12.30 -14.20
C ALA A 144 -4.72 11.99 -14.65
N GLU A 145 -4.86 11.17 -15.68
CA GLU A 145 -6.15 10.64 -16.15
C GLU A 145 -6.52 9.33 -15.41
N THR A 146 -5.50 8.53 -15.08
CA THR A 146 -5.65 7.20 -14.48
C THR A 146 -4.86 7.09 -13.16
N LEU A 147 -5.49 6.53 -12.13
CA LEU A 147 -4.89 6.24 -10.84
C LEU A 147 -4.95 4.75 -10.55
N VAL A 148 -3.82 4.16 -10.17
CA VAL A 148 -3.72 2.81 -9.61
C VAL A 148 -3.30 2.93 -8.15
N ILE A 149 -4.09 2.34 -7.22
CA ILE A 149 -3.91 2.60 -5.79
C ILE A 149 -4.34 1.40 -4.94
N ALA A 150 -3.69 1.20 -3.80
CA ALA A 150 -4.14 0.33 -2.73
C ALA A 150 -4.74 1.17 -1.59
N ALA A 151 -6.00 0.91 -1.25
CA ALA A 151 -6.72 1.58 -0.17
C ALA A 151 -7.47 0.55 0.69
N PRO A 152 -6.77 -0.38 1.39
CA PRO A 152 -7.39 -1.53 2.05
C PRO A 152 -8.38 -1.13 3.15
N TRP A 153 -8.26 0.06 3.71
CA TRP A 153 -9.12 0.56 4.79
C TRP A 153 -10.33 1.37 4.31
N ALA A 154 -10.36 1.78 3.03
CA ALA A 154 -11.47 2.55 2.47
C ALA A 154 -12.86 1.86 2.55
N PRO A 155 -12.99 0.52 2.42
CA PRO A 155 -14.26 -0.16 2.64
C PRO A 155 -14.76 -0.08 4.10
N LEU A 156 -13.82 -0.10 5.05
CA LEU A 156 -14.12 -0.23 6.47
C LEU A 156 -14.29 1.11 7.19
N HIS A 157 -13.64 2.16 6.70
CA HIS A 157 -13.59 3.46 7.36
C HIS A 157 -14.00 4.59 6.40
N GLN A 158 -15.02 5.37 6.79
CA GLN A 158 -15.36 6.61 6.10
C GLN A 158 -14.26 7.66 6.29
N GLU A 159 -13.80 7.83 7.55
CA GLU A 159 -12.59 8.56 7.94
C GLU A 159 -11.74 7.65 8.81
N LEU A 160 -10.41 7.82 8.77
CA LEU A 160 -9.53 7.06 9.67
C LEU A 160 -9.57 7.65 11.08
N PRO A 161 -9.42 6.82 12.13
CA PRO A 161 -9.28 7.31 13.48
C PRO A 161 -8.03 8.18 13.62
N THR A 162 -8.10 9.18 14.46
CA THR A 162 -6.98 10.05 14.83
C THR A 162 -5.93 9.28 15.65
N LEU A 163 -4.75 9.86 15.80
CA LEU A 163 -3.70 9.27 16.62
C LEU A 163 -4.14 9.09 18.08
N ASP A 164 -4.86 10.09 18.64
CA ASP A 164 -5.37 10.06 20.00
C ASP A 164 -6.44 8.99 20.21
N GLU A 165 -7.35 8.81 19.24
CA GLU A 165 -8.35 7.73 19.25
C GLU A 165 -7.69 6.35 19.17
N MET A 166 -6.66 6.19 18.33
CA MET A 166 -5.88 4.96 18.27
C MET A 166 -5.16 4.69 19.59
N ALA A 167 -4.52 5.71 20.18
CA ALA A 167 -3.84 5.58 21.47
C ALA A 167 -4.83 5.24 22.60
N HIS A 168 -6.02 5.85 22.60
CA HIS A 168 -7.09 5.51 23.54
C HIS A 168 -7.53 4.04 23.36
N SER A 169 -7.73 3.59 22.12
CA SER A 169 -8.10 2.19 21.83
C SER A 169 -7.05 1.21 22.33
N VAL A 170 -5.75 1.49 22.12
CA VAL A 170 -4.66 0.64 22.63
C VAL A 170 -4.67 0.58 24.15
N ARG A 171 -4.86 1.72 24.85
CA ARG A 171 -4.93 1.74 26.33
C ARG A 171 -6.12 0.95 26.85
N SER A 172 -7.30 1.13 26.26
CA SER A 172 -8.54 0.45 26.66
C SER A 172 -8.44 -1.07 26.44
N GLU A 173 -7.97 -1.49 25.25
CA GLU A 173 -7.81 -2.92 24.93
C GLU A 173 -6.72 -3.58 25.80
N ARG A 174 -5.64 -2.85 26.14
CA ARG A 174 -4.61 -3.35 27.08
C ARG A 174 -5.19 -3.56 28.46
N ALA A 175 -5.98 -2.63 29.00
CA ALA A 175 -6.63 -2.79 30.30
C ALA A 175 -7.57 -4.00 30.34
N LEU A 176 -8.36 -4.21 29.28
CA LEU A 176 -9.20 -5.39 29.14
C LEU A 176 -8.41 -6.68 29.04
N ALA A 177 -7.32 -6.70 28.27
CA ALA A 177 -6.43 -7.86 28.15
C ALA A 177 -5.79 -8.21 29.49
N GLN A 178 -5.37 -7.21 30.27
CA GLN A 178 -4.85 -7.41 31.64
C GLN A 178 -5.91 -8.01 32.57
N ALA A 179 -7.13 -7.47 32.57
CA ALA A 179 -8.23 -7.98 33.39
C ALA A 179 -8.60 -9.43 33.03
N MET A 180 -8.50 -9.80 31.76
CA MET A 180 -8.76 -11.17 31.28
C MET A 180 -7.57 -12.13 31.43
N GLY A 181 -6.40 -11.67 31.84
CA GLY A 181 -5.19 -12.48 31.92
C GLY A 181 -4.68 -12.99 30.58
N VAL A 182 -4.90 -12.23 29.49
CA VAL A 182 -4.46 -12.57 28.12
C VAL A 182 -3.53 -11.51 27.56
N PRO A 183 -2.69 -11.80 26.54
CA PRO A 183 -1.91 -10.79 25.85
C PRO A 183 -2.76 -9.94 24.90
N LEU A 184 -2.28 -8.72 24.59
CA LEU A 184 -2.83 -7.87 23.52
C LEU A 184 -1.96 -7.97 22.26
N LEU A 185 -2.54 -8.38 21.14
CA LEU A 185 -1.93 -8.38 19.83
C LEU A 185 -2.41 -7.14 19.05
N VAL A 186 -1.51 -6.17 18.84
CA VAL A 186 -1.82 -4.97 18.05
C VAL A 186 -1.33 -5.16 16.62
N ARG A 187 -2.25 -5.22 15.67
CA ARG A 187 -1.95 -5.30 14.25
C ARG A 187 -1.64 -3.91 13.70
N CYS A 188 -0.37 -3.71 13.34
CA CYS A 188 0.14 -2.45 12.79
C CYS A 188 1.25 -2.76 11.78
N SER A 189 1.13 -2.29 10.55
CA SER A 189 2.16 -2.50 9.51
C SER A 189 3.06 -1.29 9.31
N SER A 190 2.73 -0.12 9.86
CA SER A 190 3.53 1.09 9.75
C SER A 190 4.41 1.28 10.98
N VAL A 191 5.73 1.17 10.78
CA VAL A 191 6.71 1.50 11.81
C VAL A 191 6.65 2.98 12.22
N VAL A 192 6.20 3.86 11.32
CA VAL A 192 6.01 5.30 11.59
C VAL A 192 4.80 5.51 12.48
N LYS A 193 3.67 4.89 12.15
CA LYS A 193 2.47 4.93 12.99
C LYS A 193 2.76 4.38 14.40
N LEU A 194 3.50 3.28 14.47
CA LEU A 194 3.96 2.74 15.74
C LEU A 194 4.80 3.78 16.51
N ALA A 195 5.75 4.46 15.85
CA ALA A 195 6.60 5.46 16.48
C ALA A 195 5.82 6.65 17.03
N GLU A 196 4.80 7.12 16.32
CA GLU A 196 3.90 8.18 16.77
C GLU A 196 3.07 7.75 17.99
N LEU A 197 2.51 6.54 17.95
CA LEU A 197 1.71 6.00 19.04
C LEU A 197 2.51 5.78 20.31
N VAL A 198 3.71 5.21 20.23
CA VAL A 198 4.50 4.92 21.43
C VAL A 198 4.98 6.17 22.15
N GLY A 199 5.04 7.32 21.45
CA GLY A 199 5.30 8.63 22.07
C GLY A 199 4.18 9.09 23.02
N THR A 200 2.97 8.52 22.85
CA THR A 200 1.78 8.84 23.67
C THR A 200 1.39 7.73 24.64
N LEU A 201 2.07 6.57 24.57
CA LEU A 201 1.76 5.37 25.33
C LEU A 201 2.94 5.01 26.26
N ASP A 202 2.66 4.77 27.54
CA ASP A 202 3.63 4.20 28.48
C ASP A 202 3.59 2.66 28.39
N LEU A 203 4.40 2.11 27.51
CA LEU A 203 4.40 0.66 27.21
C LEU A 203 5.65 -0.09 27.68
N GLY A 204 6.66 0.61 28.22
CA GLY A 204 7.96 0.01 28.50
C GLY A 204 8.67 -0.48 27.23
N PRO A 205 9.52 -1.50 27.28
CA PRO A 205 10.20 -2.04 26.10
C PRO A 205 9.21 -2.56 25.06
N LEU A 206 9.38 -2.15 23.78
CA LEU A 206 8.50 -2.55 22.70
C LEU A 206 8.76 -4.00 22.30
N LYS A 207 7.72 -4.84 22.36
CA LYS A 207 7.76 -6.22 21.87
C LYS A 207 7.22 -6.26 20.44
N LEU A 208 8.09 -6.51 19.47
CA LEU A 208 7.81 -6.37 18.06
C LEU A 208 7.99 -7.69 17.30
N HIS A 209 7.15 -7.94 16.31
CA HIS A 209 7.47 -8.93 15.26
C HIS A 209 8.85 -8.63 14.64
N VAL A 210 9.56 -9.67 14.22
CA VAL A 210 10.94 -9.55 13.71
C VAL A 210 11.08 -8.50 12.60
N ASP A 211 10.13 -8.39 11.68
CA ASP A 211 10.21 -7.41 10.61
C ASP A 211 9.97 -5.98 11.10
N LEU A 212 9.02 -5.77 12.02
CA LEU A 212 8.82 -4.47 12.66
C LEU A 212 10.03 -4.08 13.50
N HIS A 213 10.64 -5.03 14.21
CA HIS A 213 11.85 -4.78 15.00
C HIS A 213 13.03 -4.34 14.12
N ARG A 214 13.27 -5.03 13.00
CA ARG A 214 14.31 -4.64 12.03
C ARG A 214 14.05 -3.27 11.41
N ALA A 215 12.80 -3.02 11.01
CA ALA A 215 12.40 -1.71 10.50
C ALA A 215 12.57 -0.61 11.56
N TRP A 216 12.19 -0.89 12.80
CA TRP A 216 12.36 0.01 13.94
C TRP A 216 13.84 0.35 14.16
N GLN A 217 14.70 -0.65 14.25
CA GLN A 217 16.15 -0.47 14.43
C GLN A 217 16.75 0.38 13.29
N TRP A 218 16.37 0.10 12.05
CA TRP A 218 16.82 0.89 10.91
C TRP A 218 16.32 2.35 11.00
N CYS A 219 15.04 2.56 11.32
CA CYS A 219 14.45 3.90 11.44
C CYS A 219 15.08 4.71 12.58
N GLN A 220 15.62 4.09 13.63
CA GLN A 220 16.34 4.79 14.69
C GLN A 220 17.57 5.56 14.18
N SER A 221 18.10 5.23 12.99
CA SER A 221 19.14 6.04 12.34
C SER A 221 18.61 7.34 11.73
N LEU A 222 17.29 7.47 11.54
CA LEU A 222 16.66 8.66 10.96
C LEU A 222 16.58 9.79 11.99
N PRO A 223 16.69 11.06 11.55
CA PRO A 223 16.39 12.21 12.38
C PRO A 223 14.96 12.15 12.94
N ARG A 224 14.77 12.63 14.18
CA ARG A 224 13.47 12.72 14.88
C ARG A 224 12.79 11.39 15.19
N PHE A 225 13.30 10.24 14.73
CA PHE A 225 12.72 8.94 15.08
C PHE A 225 13.00 8.62 16.56
N PRO A 226 11.99 8.13 17.33
CA PRO A 226 12.16 7.89 18.76
C PRO A 226 13.20 6.79 19.04
N LYS A 227 14.05 7.05 20.06
CA LYS A 227 15.15 6.16 20.48
C LYS A 227 14.70 5.23 21.61
N LEU A 228 13.59 4.51 21.39
CA LEU A 228 13.05 3.58 22.38
C LEU A 228 13.61 2.18 22.21
N HIS A 229 13.82 1.51 23.35
CA HIS A 229 14.29 0.12 23.35
C HIS A 229 13.20 -0.81 22.79
N SER A 230 13.57 -1.65 21.85
CA SER A 230 12.68 -2.65 21.25
C SER A 230 13.34 -4.03 21.26
N VAL A 231 12.53 -5.06 21.38
CA VAL A 231 12.96 -6.46 21.31
C VAL A 231 12.14 -7.21 20.27
N SER A 232 12.78 -8.12 19.54
CA SER A 232 12.03 -9.05 18.69
C SER A 232 11.39 -10.12 19.57
N ALA A 233 10.07 -10.24 19.49
CA ALA A 233 9.32 -11.19 20.30
C ALA A 233 8.37 -12.03 19.42
N ARG A 234 8.18 -13.29 19.80
CA ARG A 234 7.16 -14.19 19.22
C ARG A 234 6.09 -14.56 20.26
N THR A 235 6.37 -14.32 21.52
CA THR A 235 5.49 -14.58 22.66
C THR A 235 5.53 -13.40 23.60
N VAL A 236 4.48 -13.19 24.34
CA VAL A 236 4.33 -12.15 25.36
C VAL A 236 3.53 -12.70 26.54
N ALA A 237 3.76 -12.16 27.74
CA ALA A 237 2.99 -12.49 28.93
C ALA A 237 1.57 -11.87 28.88
N PRO A 238 0.65 -12.39 29.71
CA PRO A 238 -0.65 -11.76 29.91
C PRO A 238 -0.52 -10.27 30.25
N GLY A 239 -1.39 -9.43 29.66
CA GLY A 239 -1.37 -7.98 29.84
C GLY A 239 -0.28 -7.21 29.12
N GLU A 240 0.65 -7.90 28.45
CA GLU A 240 1.66 -7.27 27.61
C GLU A 240 1.15 -7.05 26.18
N VAL A 241 1.78 -6.10 25.45
CA VAL A 241 1.45 -5.73 24.09
C VAL A 241 2.47 -6.30 23.11
N LEU A 242 2.01 -7.05 22.11
CA LEU A 242 2.80 -7.52 20.98
C LEU A 242 2.37 -6.81 19.70
N TRP A 243 3.31 -6.12 19.07
CA TRP A 243 3.06 -5.42 17.80
C TRP A 243 3.37 -6.32 16.62
N TRP A 244 2.41 -6.46 15.69
CA TRP A 244 2.46 -7.46 14.63
C TRP A 244 1.97 -6.91 13.30
N PRO A 245 2.65 -7.19 12.16
CA PRO A 245 2.17 -6.72 10.86
C PRO A 245 0.83 -7.36 10.47
N HIS A 246 -0.04 -6.63 9.77
CA HIS A 246 -1.32 -7.15 9.30
C HIS A 246 -1.17 -8.39 8.40
N ALA A 247 -0.18 -8.36 7.49
CA ALA A 247 0.05 -9.44 6.53
C ALA A 247 0.78 -10.66 7.10
N ALA A 248 1.32 -10.58 8.34
CA ALA A 248 1.99 -11.71 8.96
C ALA A 248 0.96 -12.69 9.57
N PRO A 249 1.17 -14.02 9.44
CA PRO A 249 0.32 -14.99 10.11
C PRO A 249 0.32 -14.74 11.62
N PRO A 250 -0.78 -15.02 12.33
CA PRO A 250 -0.85 -14.79 13.76
C PRO A 250 0.23 -15.58 14.50
N PRO A 251 0.78 -15.04 15.61
CA PRO A 251 1.74 -15.77 16.42
C PRO A 251 1.07 -16.96 17.09
N LYS A 252 1.82 -18.04 17.28
CA LYS A 252 1.38 -19.17 18.10
C LYS A 252 1.56 -18.79 19.56
N LEU A 253 0.52 -18.35 20.22
CA LEU A 253 0.51 -18.01 21.63
C LEU A 253 -0.18 -19.13 22.43
N PRO A 254 0.23 -19.37 23.70
CA PRO A 254 -0.39 -20.39 24.55
C PRO A 254 -1.85 -20.07 24.90
N VAL A 255 -2.22 -18.79 24.85
CA VAL A 255 -3.58 -18.31 25.11
C VAL A 255 -3.99 -17.41 23.94
N THR A 256 -5.26 -17.48 23.54
CA THR A 256 -5.83 -16.61 22.49
C THR A 256 -5.72 -15.15 22.91
N PRO A 257 -5.02 -14.30 22.15
CA PRO A 257 -4.87 -12.88 22.48
C PRO A 257 -6.15 -12.11 22.19
N ARG A 258 -6.31 -10.95 22.81
CA ARG A 258 -7.16 -9.91 22.26
C ARG A 258 -6.45 -9.30 21.06
N GLU A 259 -7.18 -9.01 19.99
CA GLU A 259 -6.61 -8.39 18.80
C GLU A 259 -7.17 -6.99 18.58
N LEU A 260 -6.29 -6.05 18.26
CA LEU A 260 -6.65 -4.70 17.85
C LEU A 260 -5.97 -4.41 16.49
N HIS A 261 -6.76 -3.96 15.52
CA HIS A 261 -6.27 -3.59 14.19
C HIS A 261 -6.19 -2.08 14.07
N LEU A 262 -5.00 -1.54 13.83
CA LEU A 262 -4.79 -0.12 13.59
C LEU A 262 -4.82 0.16 12.09
N ALA A 263 -5.78 0.98 11.67
CA ALA A 263 -5.90 1.39 10.28
C ALA A 263 -4.78 2.38 9.88
N ASP A 264 -4.24 2.21 8.68
CA ASP A 264 -3.26 3.11 8.08
C ASP A 264 -3.52 3.27 6.57
N GLY A 265 -3.03 4.36 5.97
CA GLY A 265 -3.22 4.63 4.54
C GLY A 265 -4.33 5.62 4.27
N LEU A 266 -5.32 5.25 3.44
CA LEU A 266 -6.45 6.10 3.09
C LEU A 266 -7.77 5.54 3.61
N SER A 267 -8.60 6.42 4.18
CA SER A 267 -10.03 6.21 4.35
C SER A 267 -10.77 6.30 3.01
N ARG A 268 -12.07 6.02 3.01
CA ARG A 268 -12.93 6.22 1.83
C ARG A 268 -12.98 7.68 1.41
N ALA A 269 -13.15 8.59 2.35
CA ALA A 269 -13.14 10.02 2.07
C ALA A 269 -11.75 10.50 1.62
N GLY A 270 -10.67 10.00 2.24
CA GLY A 270 -9.30 10.27 1.83
C GLY A 270 -9.00 9.83 0.40
N LEU A 271 -9.44 8.64 0.02
CA LEU A 271 -9.33 8.15 -1.36
C LEU A 271 -10.06 9.06 -2.36
N VAL A 272 -11.29 9.49 -2.02
CA VAL A 272 -12.05 10.43 -2.86
C VAL A 272 -11.33 11.78 -2.97
N ARG A 273 -10.82 12.32 -1.84
CA ARG A 273 -10.02 13.56 -1.82
C ARG A 273 -8.78 13.43 -2.72
N TYR A 274 -8.04 12.32 -2.58
CA TYR A 274 -6.85 12.05 -3.39
C TYR A 274 -7.19 11.99 -4.88
N ALA A 275 -8.18 11.21 -5.26
CA ALA A 275 -8.59 11.03 -6.66
C ALA A 275 -9.06 12.36 -7.30
N ARG A 276 -9.88 13.14 -6.59
CA ARG A 276 -10.35 14.46 -7.06
C ARG A 276 -9.19 15.45 -7.22
N ALA A 277 -8.32 15.55 -6.22
CA ALA A 277 -7.19 16.46 -6.24
C ALA A 277 -6.17 16.10 -7.34
N SER A 278 -6.07 14.83 -7.71
CA SER A 278 -5.25 14.36 -8.84
C SER A 278 -5.95 14.47 -10.21
N GLY A 279 -7.22 14.92 -10.27
CA GLY A 279 -7.98 15.13 -11.51
C GLY A 279 -8.26 13.85 -12.30
N VAL A 280 -8.21 12.68 -11.67
CA VAL A 280 -8.35 11.40 -12.37
C VAL A 280 -9.80 11.11 -12.73
N ARG A 281 -9.99 10.39 -13.82
CA ARG A 281 -11.31 9.91 -14.29
C ARG A 281 -11.50 8.44 -14.06
N GLN A 282 -10.40 7.68 -13.97
CA GLN A 282 -10.38 6.25 -13.76
C GLN A 282 -9.50 5.89 -12.57
N VAL A 283 -10.04 5.11 -11.63
CA VAL A 283 -9.31 4.55 -10.49
C VAL A 283 -9.32 3.04 -10.58
N TYR A 284 -8.14 2.42 -10.49
CA TYR A 284 -7.95 0.99 -10.35
C TYR A 284 -7.48 0.69 -8.93
N LEU A 285 -8.24 -0.12 -8.19
CA LEU A 285 -7.89 -0.50 -6.82
C LEU A 285 -7.22 -1.88 -6.80
N THR A 286 -5.98 -1.92 -6.36
CA THR A 286 -5.25 -3.17 -6.14
C THR A 286 -5.59 -3.81 -4.80
N ALA A 287 -6.15 -3.04 -3.87
CA ALA A 287 -6.77 -3.47 -2.61
C ALA A 287 -7.84 -2.47 -2.20
N GLY A 288 -8.85 -2.93 -1.45
CA GLY A 288 -9.91 -2.07 -0.89
C GLY A 288 -11.02 -1.71 -1.86
N PHE A 289 -11.24 -2.49 -2.92
CA PHE A 289 -12.41 -2.31 -3.78
C PHE A 289 -13.67 -2.85 -3.07
N SER A 290 -14.72 -2.02 -3.04
CA SER A 290 -16.06 -2.43 -2.63
C SER A 290 -17.11 -1.61 -3.38
N SER A 291 -18.40 -2.00 -3.26
CA SER A 291 -19.53 -1.25 -3.84
C SER A 291 -19.62 0.17 -3.27
N GLU A 292 -19.39 0.34 -1.97
CA GLU A 292 -19.43 1.63 -1.28
C GLU A 292 -18.29 2.56 -1.76
N VAL A 293 -17.08 1.99 -1.96
CA VAL A 293 -15.94 2.74 -2.50
C VAL A 293 -16.22 3.15 -3.94
N ALA A 294 -16.75 2.25 -4.76
CA ALA A 294 -17.11 2.56 -6.15
C ALA A 294 -18.21 3.61 -6.24
N ALA A 295 -19.25 3.53 -5.38
CA ALA A 295 -20.32 4.52 -5.30
C ALA A 295 -19.81 5.90 -4.87
N ALA A 296 -18.92 5.95 -3.87
CA ALA A 296 -18.31 7.20 -3.39
C ALA A 296 -17.49 7.91 -4.48
N LEU A 297 -16.72 7.17 -5.27
CA LEU A 297 -15.97 7.71 -6.42
C LEU A 297 -16.91 8.13 -7.55
N SER A 298 -17.94 7.32 -7.86
CA SER A 298 -18.91 7.58 -8.91
C SER A 298 -19.73 8.86 -8.66
N ALA A 299 -20.04 9.19 -7.41
CA ALA A 299 -20.67 10.45 -7.02
C ALA A 299 -19.88 11.70 -7.49
N HIS A 300 -18.58 11.54 -7.76
CA HIS A 300 -17.68 12.56 -8.29
C HIS A 300 -17.32 12.34 -9.76
N LYS A 301 -18.07 11.50 -10.49
CA LYS A 301 -17.83 11.16 -11.92
C LYS A 301 -16.48 10.46 -12.14
N ILE A 302 -15.97 9.75 -11.14
CA ILE A 302 -14.74 8.96 -11.22
C ILE A 302 -15.15 7.49 -11.32
N SER A 303 -14.73 6.82 -12.38
CA SER A 303 -14.95 5.39 -12.55
C SER A 303 -13.98 4.59 -11.68
N ALA A 304 -14.44 3.52 -11.04
CA ALA A 304 -13.62 2.65 -10.21
C ALA A 304 -13.74 1.18 -10.63
N ALA A 305 -12.62 0.47 -10.64
CA ALA A 305 -12.58 -0.95 -10.93
C ALA A 305 -11.53 -1.66 -10.06
N PRO A 306 -11.76 -2.94 -9.70
CA PRO A 306 -10.71 -3.74 -9.07
C PRO A 306 -9.60 -4.06 -10.07
N LEU A 307 -8.37 -4.12 -9.60
CA LEU A 307 -7.20 -4.55 -10.35
C LEU A 307 -6.41 -5.55 -9.52
N GLY A 308 -6.56 -6.81 -9.81
CA GLY A 308 -5.96 -7.90 -9.05
C GLY A 308 -5.84 -9.17 -9.87
N PRO A 309 -5.39 -10.27 -9.24
CA PRO A 309 -5.43 -11.57 -9.89
C PRO A 309 -6.86 -11.88 -10.34
N PRO A 310 -7.04 -12.57 -11.46
CA PRO A 310 -8.36 -13.03 -11.92
C PRO A 310 -9.03 -13.78 -10.76
N GLN A 311 -10.20 -13.33 -10.34
CA GLN A 311 -11.01 -14.11 -9.41
C GLN A 311 -11.46 -15.37 -10.18
N GLN A 312 -11.07 -16.52 -9.71
CA GLN A 312 -11.62 -17.78 -10.16
C GLN A 312 -13.08 -17.79 -9.68
N LEU A 313 -14.02 -17.49 -10.57
CA LEU A 313 -15.43 -17.73 -10.28
C LEU A 313 -15.55 -19.21 -9.96
N ALA A 314 -15.99 -19.52 -8.74
CA ALA A 314 -16.32 -20.89 -8.39
C ALA A 314 -17.40 -21.37 -9.39
N LEU A 315 -17.04 -22.30 -10.28
CA LEU A 315 -17.96 -22.89 -11.27
C LEU A 315 -19.07 -23.70 -10.58
N PHE A 316 -18.88 -24.01 -9.31
CA PHE A 316 -19.86 -24.68 -8.46
C PHE A 316 -20.03 -23.79 -7.22
N GLY A 317 -21.22 -23.19 -7.07
CA GLY A 317 -21.59 -22.58 -5.80
C GLY A 317 -21.39 -23.63 -4.71
N GLU A 318 -20.73 -23.25 -3.61
CA GLU A 318 -20.74 -24.08 -2.41
C GLU A 318 -22.20 -24.32 -2.05
N LEU A 319 -22.66 -25.56 -2.28
CA LEU A 319 -23.89 -26.05 -1.67
C LEU A 319 -23.67 -25.94 -0.17
N ALA A 320 -24.37 -24.98 0.44
CA ALA A 320 -24.44 -24.90 1.88
C ALA A 320 -24.82 -26.30 2.40
N ALA A 321 -23.89 -26.94 3.08
CA ALA A 321 -24.20 -28.16 3.82
C ALA A 321 -25.19 -27.81 4.93
N PRO A 322 -26.18 -28.68 5.18
CA PRO A 322 -27.27 -28.46 6.14
C PRO A 322 -26.79 -28.34 7.58
#